data_9c58d4f2ebe57f3306dc29bcb74a3042
#
_entry.id   9c58d4f2ebe57f3306dc29bcb74a3042
#
_cell.length_a   1.000
_cell.length_b   1.000
_cell.length_c   1.000
_cell.angle_alpha   90.00
_cell.angle_beta   90.00
_cell.angle_gamma   90.00
#
_symmetry.space_group_name_H-M   'P 1'
#
loop_
_entity.id
_entity.type
_entity.pdbx_description
1 polymer ?
#
loop_
_entity_poly.entity_id
_entity_poly.type
_entity_poly.pdbx_seq_one_letter_code
_entity_poly.pdbx_strand_id
1 'polypeptide(L)'
;MKRVYTCLLSLVLLSACASIPQRGTVEWPDSPQYIEASGDLSMSWRKIDFSGMVSLQMDYPSSFVLEIYGMFGQTIAYVKKERGDFLLVAGDEKSTDERAFEERYGLRVQDFMDDLAMKGDRRQAGGSTIIERSNYRVIYGHDRKGRRKMTWEGPEGTMQLLFTQVSFTRGEHNVEDSGGKM
;
A
#
# COMPACT_ATOMS: atom_id res chain seq x y z
N MET A 1 -34.37 32.78 -40.06
CA MET A 1 -33.34 33.16 -39.09
C MET A 1 -33.51 32.52 -37.68
N LYS A 2 -34.71 32.33 -37.14
CA LYS A 2 -34.92 31.75 -35.77
C LYS A 2 -34.44 30.28 -35.64
N ARG A 3 -34.52 29.44 -36.69
CA ARG A 3 -34.11 28.02 -36.63
C ARG A 3 -32.62 27.78 -36.60
N VAL A 4 -31.78 28.74 -37.05
CA VAL A 4 -30.32 28.61 -37.04
C VAL A 4 -29.78 28.86 -35.63
N TYR A 5 -30.39 29.75 -34.88
CA TYR A 5 -29.96 30.03 -33.49
C TYR A 5 -30.23 28.84 -32.55
N THR A 6 -31.31 28.07 -32.81
CA THR A 6 -31.65 26.91 -31.95
C THR A 6 -30.62 25.78 -32.13
N CYS A 7 -30.11 25.56 -33.35
CA CYS A 7 -29.06 24.56 -33.60
C CYS A 7 -27.71 24.96 -32.99
N LEU A 8 -27.36 26.26 -33.05
CA LEU A 8 -26.11 26.76 -32.49
C LEU A 8 -26.08 26.63 -30.94
N LEU A 9 -27.20 26.90 -30.29
CA LEU A 9 -27.35 26.79 -28.85
C LEU A 9 -27.25 25.34 -28.37
N SER A 10 -27.75 24.37 -29.15
CA SER A 10 -27.65 22.94 -28.83
C SER A 10 -26.21 22.41 -28.96
N LEU A 11 -25.40 22.96 -29.87
CA LEU A 11 -24.01 22.55 -30.04
C LEU A 11 -23.11 22.99 -28.87
N VAL A 12 -23.39 24.13 -28.27
CA VAL A 12 -22.61 24.69 -27.14
C VAL A 12 -22.87 23.90 -25.84
N LEU A 13 -24.07 23.33 -25.67
CA LEU A 13 -24.42 22.54 -24.49
C LEU A 13 -23.79 21.13 -24.49
N LEU A 14 -23.38 20.60 -25.65
CA LEU A 14 -22.73 19.29 -25.75
C LEU A 14 -21.22 19.33 -25.45
N SER A 15 -20.59 20.47 -25.47
CA SER A 15 -19.16 20.63 -25.18
C SER A 15 -18.84 20.76 -23.69
N ALA A 16 -19.83 20.89 -22.82
CA ALA A 16 -19.63 21.12 -21.38
C ALA A 16 -19.44 19.82 -20.56
N CYS A 17 -19.52 18.63 -21.16
CA CYS A 17 -19.45 17.36 -20.43
C CYS A 17 -18.13 16.60 -20.57
N ALA A 18 -17.05 17.20 -21.04
CA ALA A 18 -15.80 16.46 -21.30
C ALA A 18 -14.63 16.81 -20.34
N SER A 19 -14.92 17.31 -19.17
CA SER A 19 -13.91 17.40 -18.12
C SER A 19 -14.16 16.32 -17.07
N ILE A 20 -13.95 15.06 -17.42
CA ILE A 20 -13.68 14.03 -16.41
C ILE A 20 -12.36 14.45 -15.78
N PRO A 21 -12.33 14.83 -14.47
CA PRO A 21 -11.06 15.08 -13.83
C PRO A 21 -10.26 13.78 -13.98
N GLN A 22 -9.19 13.82 -14.75
CA GLN A 22 -8.18 12.78 -14.68
C GLN A 22 -7.80 12.71 -13.20
N ARG A 23 -8.24 11.66 -12.50
CA ARG A 23 -7.66 11.32 -11.21
C ARG A 23 -6.19 11.22 -11.47
N GLY A 24 -5.44 12.27 -11.08
CA GLY A 24 -4.01 12.28 -11.20
C GLY A 24 -3.52 10.97 -10.61
N THR A 25 -2.72 10.24 -11.36
CA THR A 25 -2.01 9.08 -10.83
C THR A 25 -1.22 9.62 -9.66
N VAL A 26 -1.69 9.33 -8.44
CA VAL A 26 -1.01 9.80 -7.23
C VAL A 26 0.32 9.09 -7.22
N GLU A 27 1.36 9.82 -7.59
CA GLU A 27 2.72 9.33 -7.70
C GLU A 27 3.21 8.81 -6.34
N TRP A 28 4.05 7.77 -6.33
CA TRP A 28 4.72 7.33 -5.14
C TRP A 28 5.62 8.43 -4.62
N PRO A 29 5.56 8.80 -3.32
CA PRO A 29 6.49 9.79 -2.78
C PRO A 29 7.92 9.24 -2.79
N ASP A 30 8.89 10.13 -2.94
CA ASP A 30 10.29 9.75 -3.09
C ASP A 30 10.90 9.02 -1.89
N SER A 31 10.38 9.15 -0.71
CA SER A 31 10.87 8.47 0.48
C SER A 31 9.87 8.66 1.61
N PRO A 32 8.75 7.93 1.58
CA PRO A 32 7.74 8.09 2.61
C PRO A 32 8.30 7.72 3.97
N GLN A 33 8.13 8.60 4.95
CA GLN A 33 8.49 8.37 6.35
C GLN A 33 7.30 7.80 7.13
N TYR A 34 6.10 8.05 6.67
CA TYR A 34 4.85 7.56 7.22
C TYR A 34 4.02 6.91 6.13
N ILE A 35 3.44 5.77 6.44
CA ILE A 35 2.47 5.08 5.59
C ILE A 35 1.36 4.53 6.49
N GLU A 36 0.14 4.82 6.13
CA GLU A 36 -1.05 4.15 6.61
C GLU A 36 -1.83 3.66 5.39
N ALA A 37 -2.09 2.35 5.34
CA ALA A 37 -2.67 1.77 4.15
C ALA A 37 -3.53 0.56 4.46
N SER A 38 -4.49 0.30 3.57
CA SER A 38 -5.21 -0.96 3.47
C SER A 38 -5.18 -1.46 2.03
N GLY A 39 -5.32 -2.76 1.86
CA GLY A 39 -5.25 -3.34 0.52
C GLY A 39 -5.49 -4.84 0.48
N ASP A 40 -5.32 -5.39 -0.71
CA ASP A 40 -5.37 -6.82 -0.97
C ASP A 40 -3.94 -7.36 -1.04
N LEU A 41 -3.63 -8.37 -0.23
CA LEU A 41 -2.39 -9.13 -0.27
C LEU A 41 -2.62 -10.45 -1.00
N SER A 42 -1.78 -10.72 -1.99
CA SER A 42 -1.69 -12.01 -2.67
C SER A 42 -0.25 -12.49 -2.61
N MET A 43 -0.04 -13.71 -2.16
CA MET A 43 1.29 -14.25 -1.91
C MET A 43 1.36 -15.71 -2.35
N SER A 44 2.36 -16.03 -3.16
CA SER A 44 2.86 -17.37 -3.42
C SER A 44 4.37 -17.31 -3.16
N TRP A 45 4.74 -17.51 -1.90
CA TRP A 45 6.08 -17.27 -1.40
C TRP A 45 6.57 -18.45 -0.56
N ARG A 46 7.71 -19.05 -0.93
CA ARG A 46 8.17 -20.32 -0.38
C ARG A 46 7.10 -21.41 -0.55
N LYS A 47 6.51 -21.86 0.54
CA LYS A 47 5.44 -22.87 0.55
C LYS A 47 4.11 -22.29 1.05
N ILE A 48 3.99 -20.97 1.03
CA ILE A 48 2.83 -20.25 1.56
C ILE A 48 2.08 -19.65 0.38
N ASP A 49 0.88 -20.17 0.14
CA ASP A 49 -0.09 -19.56 -0.78
C ASP A 49 -1.19 -18.91 0.04
N PHE A 50 -1.37 -17.63 -0.15
CA PHE A 50 -2.31 -16.83 0.62
C PHE A 50 -2.91 -15.70 -0.21
N SER A 51 -4.17 -15.38 0.06
CA SER A 51 -4.86 -14.21 -0.45
C SER A 51 -5.81 -13.66 0.61
N GLY A 52 -5.74 -12.37 0.91
CA GLY A 52 -6.58 -11.74 1.92
C GLY A 52 -6.39 -10.25 1.97
N MET A 53 -7.05 -9.60 2.91
CA MET A 53 -6.92 -8.17 3.14
C MET A 53 -5.80 -7.88 4.14
N VAL A 54 -5.21 -6.69 4.01
CA VAL A 54 -4.22 -6.19 4.97
C VAL A 54 -4.54 -4.77 5.40
N SER A 55 -4.14 -4.46 6.62
CA SER A 55 -3.94 -3.11 7.14
C SER A 55 -2.49 -2.96 7.53
N LEU A 56 -1.86 -1.87 7.18
CA LEU A 56 -0.49 -1.58 7.58
C LEU A 56 -0.33 -0.14 8.02
N GLN A 57 0.54 0.05 9.02
CA GLN A 57 0.98 1.34 9.47
C GLN A 57 2.49 1.31 9.66
N MET A 58 3.19 2.30 9.16
CA MET A 58 4.63 2.44 9.31
C MET A 58 5.01 3.87 9.65
N ASP A 59 5.91 4.02 10.59
CA ASP A 59 6.61 5.25 10.93
C ASP A 59 8.11 4.95 10.84
N TYR A 60 8.67 5.19 9.69
CA TYR A 60 10.03 4.77 9.36
C TYR A 60 11.08 5.62 10.08
N PRO A 61 12.11 5.03 10.63
CA PRO A 61 12.43 3.60 10.73
C PRO A 61 11.96 2.95 12.04
N SER A 62 11.14 3.63 12.85
CA SER A 62 10.93 3.36 14.26
C SER A 62 9.82 2.36 14.57
N SER A 63 8.77 2.29 13.74
CA SER A 63 7.65 1.39 14.00
C SER A 63 7.00 0.86 12.72
N PHE A 64 6.47 -0.35 12.84
CA PHE A 64 5.73 -1.04 11.79
C PHE A 64 4.67 -1.93 12.41
N VAL A 65 3.46 -1.87 11.87
CA VAL A 65 2.35 -2.74 12.21
C VAL A 65 1.74 -3.27 10.92
N LEU A 66 1.55 -4.57 10.84
CA LEU A 66 0.88 -5.25 9.74
C LEU A 66 -0.17 -6.20 10.31
N GLU A 67 -1.40 -6.04 9.90
CA GLU A 67 -2.49 -6.96 10.19
C GLU A 67 -2.97 -7.61 8.91
N ILE A 68 -3.10 -8.93 8.92
CA ILE A 68 -3.59 -9.71 7.79
C ILE A 68 -4.91 -10.35 8.18
N TYR A 69 -5.92 -10.14 7.34
CA TYR A 69 -7.29 -10.61 7.56
C TYR A 69 -7.65 -11.71 6.57
N GLY A 70 -8.29 -12.74 7.06
CA GLY A 70 -8.89 -13.79 6.25
C GLY A 70 -10.18 -13.35 5.57
N MET A 71 -10.78 -14.25 4.80
CA MET A 71 -11.99 -13.98 4.01
C MET A 71 -13.22 -13.55 4.84
N PHE A 72 -13.25 -13.91 6.13
CA PHE A 72 -14.34 -13.56 7.04
C PHE A 72 -14.01 -12.38 7.95
N GLY A 73 -12.91 -11.66 7.66
CA GLY A 73 -12.48 -10.48 8.43
C GLY A 73 -11.78 -10.80 9.76
N GLN A 74 -11.53 -12.08 10.07
CA GLN A 74 -10.74 -12.47 11.24
C GLN A 74 -9.27 -12.13 11.00
N THR A 75 -8.58 -11.62 12.02
CA THR A 75 -7.12 -11.44 11.96
C THR A 75 -6.47 -12.82 12.00
N ILE A 76 -5.69 -13.14 10.96
CA ILE A 76 -4.97 -14.41 10.83
C ILE A 76 -3.48 -14.27 11.08
N ALA A 77 -2.95 -13.06 10.91
CA ALA A 77 -1.59 -12.73 11.31
C ALA A 77 -1.48 -11.25 11.70
N TYR A 78 -0.63 -11.01 12.66
CA TYR A 78 -0.29 -9.69 13.18
C TYR A 78 1.21 -9.60 13.36
N VAL A 79 1.85 -8.60 12.79
CA VAL A 79 3.27 -8.32 12.92
C VAL A 79 3.42 -6.91 13.47
N LYS A 80 4.17 -6.75 14.55
CA LYS A 80 4.52 -5.44 15.11
C LYS A 80 6.02 -5.36 15.33
N LYS A 81 6.63 -4.25 14.94
CA LYS A 81 7.97 -3.86 15.30
C LYS A 81 7.93 -2.44 15.85
N GLU A 82 8.49 -2.21 17.01
CA GLU A 82 8.55 -0.89 17.63
C GLU A 82 9.83 -0.75 18.46
N ARG A 83 10.69 0.21 18.11
CA ARG A 83 11.92 0.55 18.84
C ARG A 83 12.85 -0.64 19.15
N GLY A 84 12.82 -1.68 18.33
CA GLY A 84 13.62 -2.89 18.52
C GLY A 84 12.84 -4.08 19.09
N ASP A 85 11.67 -3.86 19.65
CA ASP A 85 10.76 -4.94 20.05
C ASP A 85 10.02 -5.50 18.83
N PHE A 86 9.90 -6.83 18.78
CA PHE A 86 9.21 -7.54 17.72
C PHE A 86 8.11 -8.43 18.31
N LEU A 87 6.99 -8.51 17.62
CA LEU A 87 5.89 -9.41 17.92
C LEU A 87 5.28 -9.94 16.63
N LEU A 88 5.21 -11.26 16.50
CA LEU A 88 4.41 -11.97 15.51
C LEU A 88 3.33 -12.76 16.23
N VAL A 89 2.09 -12.67 15.76
CA VAL A 89 0.99 -13.56 16.12
C VAL A 89 0.41 -14.11 14.82
N ALA A 90 0.34 -15.43 14.67
CA ALA A 90 -0.22 -16.08 13.48
C ALA A 90 -0.96 -17.37 13.90
N GLY A 91 -2.29 -17.33 13.87
CA GLY A 91 -3.11 -18.38 14.48
C GLY A 91 -2.84 -18.47 15.97
N ASP A 92 -2.49 -19.68 16.44
CA ASP A 92 -2.15 -19.95 17.84
C ASP A 92 -0.66 -19.69 18.17
N GLU A 93 0.15 -19.35 17.17
CA GLU A 93 1.58 -19.08 17.33
C GLU A 93 1.83 -17.63 17.73
N LYS A 94 2.69 -17.45 18.74
CA LYS A 94 3.19 -16.15 19.17
C LYS A 94 4.70 -16.19 19.26
N SER A 95 5.40 -15.25 18.61
CA SER A 95 6.84 -15.12 18.64
C SER A 95 7.27 -13.67 18.88
N THR A 96 8.32 -13.50 19.66
CA THR A 96 9.03 -12.22 19.85
C THR A 96 10.42 -12.26 19.22
N ASP A 97 10.75 -13.34 18.51
CA ASP A 97 12.02 -13.53 17.83
C ASP A 97 11.89 -13.17 16.34
N GLU A 98 12.48 -12.03 15.96
CA GLU A 98 12.51 -11.55 14.58
C GLU A 98 13.30 -12.52 13.66
N ARG A 99 14.28 -13.27 14.17
CA ARG A 99 15.03 -14.25 13.39
C ARG A 99 14.15 -15.43 12.98
N ALA A 100 13.29 -15.90 13.87
CA ALA A 100 12.34 -16.95 13.54
C ALA A 100 11.38 -16.51 12.41
N PHE A 101 11.00 -15.24 12.38
CA PHE A 101 10.24 -14.67 11.27
C PHE A 101 11.05 -14.69 9.95
N GLU A 102 12.30 -14.24 9.98
CA GLU A 102 13.20 -14.25 8.81
C GLU A 102 13.42 -15.67 8.28
N GLU A 103 13.71 -16.63 9.15
CA GLU A 103 13.90 -18.03 8.78
C GLU A 103 12.65 -18.64 8.10
N ARG A 104 11.47 -18.30 8.61
CA ARG A 104 10.19 -18.82 8.10
C ARG A 104 9.78 -18.19 6.78
N TYR A 105 9.88 -16.88 6.68
CA TYR A 105 9.38 -16.13 5.53
C TYR A 105 10.46 -15.69 4.54
N GLY A 106 11.74 -15.77 4.90
CA GLY A 106 12.86 -15.34 4.05
C GLY A 106 12.95 -13.84 3.82
N LEU A 107 12.23 -13.07 4.63
CA LEU A 107 12.18 -11.61 4.59
C LEU A 107 12.44 -11.06 5.98
N ARG A 108 13.31 -10.07 6.09
CA ARG A 108 13.46 -9.30 7.34
C ARG A 108 12.39 -8.21 7.39
N VAL A 109 11.84 -7.97 8.57
CA VAL A 109 10.86 -6.88 8.75
C VAL A 109 11.47 -5.53 8.38
N GLN A 110 12.78 -5.33 8.68
CA GLN A 110 13.47 -4.10 8.31
C GLN A 110 13.55 -3.93 6.79
N ASP A 111 13.86 -4.99 6.03
CA ASP A 111 13.89 -4.91 4.57
C ASP A 111 12.50 -4.57 4.00
N PHE A 112 11.45 -5.12 4.60
CA PHE A 112 10.08 -4.79 4.22
C PHE A 112 9.74 -3.32 4.50
N MET A 113 10.18 -2.78 5.65
CA MET A 113 10.05 -1.35 5.96
C MET A 113 10.86 -0.48 4.99
N ASP A 114 12.07 -0.89 4.66
CA ASP A 114 12.93 -0.19 3.68
C ASP A 114 12.29 -0.18 2.29
N ASP A 115 11.64 -1.28 1.91
CA ASP A 115 10.89 -1.37 0.66
C ASP A 115 9.69 -0.44 0.68
N LEU A 116 8.88 -0.44 1.72
CA LEU A 116 7.75 0.49 1.86
C LEU A 116 8.21 1.95 1.83
N ALA A 117 9.34 2.27 2.46
CA ALA A 117 9.96 3.59 2.45
C ALA A 117 10.73 3.90 1.15
N MET A 118 10.71 2.98 0.17
CA MET A 118 11.39 3.11 -1.12
C MET A 118 12.90 3.40 -0.97
N LYS A 119 13.57 2.78 0.00
CA LYS A 119 15.01 2.92 0.20
C LYS A 119 15.80 2.04 -0.77
N GLY A 120 16.91 2.56 -1.29
CA GLY A 120 17.82 1.88 -2.21
C GLY A 120 17.86 2.50 -3.60
N ASP A 121 18.69 1.92 -4.46
CA ASP A 121 18.89 2.38 -5.83
C ASP A 121 17.66 2.05 -6.68
N ARG A 122 17.13 3.06 -7.34
CA ARG A 122 15.90 2.99 -8.12
C ARG A 122 16.18 2.97 -9.61
N ARG A 123 15.51 2.10 -10.32
CA ARG A 123 15.50 2.03 -11.76
C ARG A 123 14.09 2.20 -12.30
N GLN A 124 13.91 3.05 -13.28
CA GLN A 124 12.63 3.17 -14.00
C GLN A 124 12.59 2.20 -15.18
N ALA A 125 11.52 1.42 -15.27
CA ALA A 125 11.29 0.50 -16.38
C ALA A 125 9.80 0.29 -16.62
N GLY A 126 9.33 0.52 -17.85
CA GLY A 126 7.95 0.24 -18.25
C GLY A 126 6.88 0.99 -17.45
N GLY A 127 7.18 2.21 -16.98
CA GLY A 127 6.26 3.00 -16.15
C GLY A 127 6.19 2.55 -14.68
N SER A 128 7.13 1.71 -14.26
CA SER A 128 7.27 1.24 -12.87
C SER A 128 8.63 1.62 -12.31
N THR A 129 8.70 1.84 -11.00
CA THR A 129 9.95 1.98 -10.27
C THR A 129 10.37 0.61 -9.74
N ILE A 130 11.61 0.23 -9.92
CA ILE A 130 12.17 -1.05 -9.47
C ILE A 130 13.32 -0.78 -8.51
N ILE A 131 13.34 -1.49 -7.39
CA ILE A 131 14.46 -1.57 -6.45
C ILE A 131 14.96 -3.01 -6.45
N GLU A 132 16.24 -3.20 -6.75
CA GLU A 132 16.88 -4.52 -6.71
C GLU A 132 17.43 -4.77 -5.31
N ARG A 133 17.20 -5.99 -4.80
CA ARG A 133 17.75 -6.52 -3.56
C ARG A 133 18.66 -7.71 -3.87
N SER A 134 19.36 -8.22 -2.88
CA SER A 134 20.29 -9.34 -3.09
C SER A 134 19.61 -10.62 -3.57
N ASN A 135 18.37 -10.87 -3.13
CA ASN A 135 17.62 -12.12 -3.38
C ASN A 135 16.22 -11.91 -3.93
N TYR A 136 15.77 -10.67 -4.12
CA TYR A 136 14.48 -10.34 -4.73
C TYR A 136 14.53 -8.94 -5.34
N ARG A 137 13.48 -8.55 -6.03
CA ARG A 137 13.24 -7.17 -6.46
C ARG A 137 11.87 -6.69 -6.03
N VAL A 138 11.75 -5.39 -5.86
CA VAL A 138 10.47 -4.72 -5.56
C VAL A 138 10.08 -3.85 -6.73
N ILE A 139 8.85 -4.01 -7.19
CA ILE A 139 8.29 -3.29 -8.32
C ILE A 139 7.13 -2.44 -7.82
N TYR A 140 7.25 -1.13 -7.96
CA TYR A 140 6.22 -0.15 -7.64
C TYR A 140 5.55 0.31 -8.91
N GLY A 141 4.25 0.17 -8.99
CA GLY A 141 3.49 0.52 -10.18
C GLY A 141 2.01 0.69 -9.88
N HIS A 142 1.20 0.52 -10.91
CA HIS A 142 -0.25 0.61 -10.83
C HIS A 142 -0.88 -0.61 -11.50
N ASP A 143 -2.06 -0.99 -11.05
CA ASP A 143 -2.87 -1.98 -11.75
C ASP A 143 -3.61 -1.33 -12.95
N ARG A 144 -4.38 -2.13 -13.68
CA ARG A 144 -5.19 -1.65 -14.83
C ARG A 144 -6.26 -0.62 -14.45
N LYS A 145 -6.62 -0.52 -13.17
CA LYS A 145 -7.59 0.43 -12.63
C LYS A 145 -6.91 1.68 -12.03
N GLY A 146 -5.58 1.79 -12.13
CA GLY A 146 -4.80 2.89 -11.59
C GLY A 146 -4.56 2.82 -10.08
N ARG A 147 -4.84 1.68 -9.41
CA ARG A 147 -4.54 1.48 -8.00
C ARG A 147 -3.05 1.21 -7.83
N ARG A 148 -2.43 1.77 -6.80
CA ARG A 148 -1.03 1.50 -6.48
C ARG A 148 -0.81 0.04 -6.16
N LYS A 149 0.29 -0.49 -6.67
CA LYS A 149 0.67 -1.88 -6.51
C LYS A 149 2.15 -1.98 -6.17
N MET A 150 2.48 -2.76 -5.16
CA MET A 150 3.84 -3.24 -4.89
C MET A 150 3.90 -4.73 -5.18
N THR A 151 4.99 -5.16 -5.78
CA THR A 151 5.23 -6.58 -6.06
C THR A 151 6.66 -6.92 -5.65
N TRP A 152 6.82 -7.95 -4.83
CA TRP A 152 8.10 -8.57 -4.49
C TRP A 152 8.23 -9.83 -5.33
N GLU A 153 9.31 -9.95 -6.06
CA GLU A 153 9.59 -11.09 -6.94
C GLU A 153 11.01 -11.60 -6.70
N GLY A 154 11.16 -12.89 -6.49
CA GLY A 154 12.44 -13.53 -6.28
C GLY A 154 12.37 -15.04 -6.43
N PRO A 155 13.48 -15.76 -6.16
CA PRO A 155 13.53 -17.21 -6.21
C PRO A 155 12.56 -17.89 -5.25
N GLU A 156 12.22 -17.22 -4.16
CA GLU A 156 11.28 -17.72 -3.14
C GLU A 156 9.81 -17.61 -3.57
N GLY A 157 9.52 -16.83 -4.63
CA GLY A 157 8.18 -16.65 -5.17
C GLY A 157 7.80 -15.21 -5.48
N THR A 158 6.50 -14.93 -5.36
CA THR A 158 5.93 -13.60 -5.61
C THR A 158 4.97 -13.22 -4.48
N MET A 159 5.07 -11.98 -4.03
CA MET A 159 4.12 -11.35 -3.12
C MET A 159 3.65 -10.04 -3.75
N GLN A 160 2.36 -9.76 -3.71
CA GLN A 160 1.76 -8.57 -4.29
C GLN A 160 0.84 -7.91 -3.27
N LEU A 161 1.03 -6.61 -3.08
CA LEU A 161 0.17 -5.74 -2.29
C LEU A 161 -0.50 -4.73 -3.21
N LEU A 162 -1.82 -4.77 -3.27
CA LEU A 162 -2.64 -3.88 -4.07
C LEU A 162 -3.38 -2.93 -3.13
N PHE A 163 -2.97 -1.67 -3.09
CA PHE A 163 -3.53 -0.69 -2.17
C PHE A 163 -4.94 -0.27 -2.59
N THR A 164 -5.88 -0.38 -1.67
CA THR A 164 -7.23 0.18 -1.79
C THR A 164 -7.28 1.59 -1.23
N GLN A 165 -6.54 1.82 -0.15
CA GLN A 165 -6.34 3.13 0.45
C GLN A 165 -4.88 3.26 0.87
N VAL A 166 -4.30 4.45 0.72
CA VAL A 166 -2.97 4.75 1.22
C VAL A 166 -2.83 6.24 1.50
N SER A 167 -2.31 6.56 2.68
CA SER A 167 -1.90 7.88 3.11
C SER A 167 -0.41 7.89 3.43
N PHE A 168 0.28 8.95 3.07
CA PHE A 168 1.69 9.17 3.37
C PHE A 168 1.90 10.32 4.36
N THR A 169 0.82 10.84 4.92
CA THR A 169 0.81 11.88 5.94
C THR A 169 0.03 11.40 7.15
N ARG A 170 0.50 11.72 8.35
CA ARG A 170 -0.30 11.50 9.55
C ARG A 170 -1.57 12.35 9.43
N GLY A 171 -2.74 11.73 9.60
CA GLY A 171 -3.99 12.45 9.72
C GLY A 171 -3.87 13.42 10.89
N GLU A 172 -4.12 14.70 10.68
CA GLU A 172 -4.49 15.57 11.76
C GLU A 172 -5.79 15.00 12.32
N HIS A 173 -5.74 14.34 13.47
CA HIS A 173 -6.92 14.13 14.27
C HIS A 173 -7.42 15.54 14.61
N ASN A 174 -8.40 16.03 13.86
CA ASN A 174 -9.28 17.08 14.31
C ASN A 174 -9.92 16.57 15.61
N VAL A 175 -9.29 16.90 16.71
CA VAL A 175 -9.96 16.92 18.02
C VAL A 175 -10.99 18.04 17.84
N GLU A 176 -12.19 17.70 17.35
CA GLU A 176 -13.35 18.53 17.55
C GLU A 176 -13.51 18.68 19.06
N ASP A 177 -12.99 19.82 19.53
CA ASP A 177 -13.26 20.35 20.86
C ASP A 177 -14.80 20.52 20.96
N SER A 178 -15.44 19.47 21.47
CA SER A 178 -16.82 19.53 21.89
C SER A 178 -16.89 20.39 23.15
N GLY A 179 -16.59 21.67 22.99
CA GLY A 179 -16.82 22.71 23.99
C GLY A 179 -18.29 22.77 24.34
N GLY A 180 -18.68 21.93 25.29
CA GLY A 180 -19.96 22.01 25.95
C GLY A 180 -20.12 23.40 26.56
N LYS A 181 -21.01 24.19 25.98
CA LYS A 181 -21.60 25.34 26.68
C LYS A 181 -22.61 24.79 27.66
N MET A 182 -22.31 24.91 28.94
CA MET A 182 -23.31 25.01 30.00
C MET A 182 -23.96 26.40 29.97
#